data_4781ccbf5bc0c5c8294974ea62966701
#
_entry.id   4781ccbf5bc0c5c8294974ea62966701
#
_cell.length_a   1.000
_cell.length_b   1.000
_cell.length_c   1.000
_cell.angle_alpha   90.00
_cell.angle_beta   90.00
_cell.angle_gamma   90.00
#
_symmetry.space_group_name_H-M   'P 1'
#
loop_
_entity.id
_entity.type
_entity.pdbx_description
1 polymer ?
#
loop_
_entity_poly.entity_id
_entity_poly.type
_entity_poly.pdbx_seq_one_letter_code
_entity_poly.pdbx_strand_id
1 'polypeptide(L)'
;MERFITWLARLQLAIGTLALVIFVAATLLQVLARYLNISVLWTEEVAVNAFIWAIFSGAAVMVREKKHFSFNALAMKLTGRTRLALVLFEQSVMLVFCVLCAFYSVEITDTFWHSKWVTLPSLQQGYVWLVLPVSFATSSLYLLEGMLKEIRVCVKREKPAWS
;
A
#
# COMPACT_ATOMS: atom_id res chain seq x y z
N MET A 1 -7.97 -3.37 -18.41
CA MET A 1 -7.83 -3.38 -16.95
C MET A 1 -6.38 -3.56 -16.51
N GLU A 2 -5.64 -4.58 -16.98
CA GLU A 2 -4.24 -4.83 -16.53
C GLU A 2 -3.29 -3.64 -16.74
N ARG A 3 -3.36 -2.95 -17.88
CA ARG A 3 -2.50 -1.78 -18.16
C ARG A 3 -2.74 -0.63 -17.18
N PHE A 4 -4.01 -0.36 -16.85
CA PHE A 4 -4.39 0.68 -15.89
C PHE A 4 -3.87 0.37 -14.49
N ILE A 5 -4.09 -0.86 -14.01
CA ILE A 5 -3.64 -1.29 -12.69
C ILE A 5 -2.10 -1.29 -12.61
N THR A 6 -1.42 -1.67 -13.69
CA THR A 6 0.04 -1.60 -13.75
C THR A 6 0.56 -0.17 -13.71
N TRP A 7 -0.10 0.76 -14.40
CA TRP A 7 0.25 2.18 -14.36
C TRP A 7 0.02 2.76 -12.95
N LEU A 8 -1.13 2.44 -12.33
CA LEU A 8 -1.45 2.88 -10.97
C LEU A 8 -0.40 2.40 -9.96
N ALA A 9 0.01 1.13 -10.04
CA ALA A 9 1.04 0.58 -9.16
C ALA A 9 2.41 1.24 -9.39
N ARG A 10 2.79 1.55 -10.63
CA ARG A 10 4.03 2.27 -10.93
C ARG A 10 4.01 3.70 -10.38
N LEU A 11 2.88 4.39 -10.53
CA LEU A 11 2.70 5.73 -9.97
C LEU A 11 2.80 5.70 -8.44
N GLN A 12 2.12 4.75 -7.81
CA GLN A 12 2.16 4.58 -6.36
C GLN A 12 3.56 4.22 -5.85
N LEU A 13 4.29 3.37 -6.58
CA LEU A 13 5.69 3.05 -6.29
C LEU A 13 6.58 4.30 -6.40
N ALA A 14 6.40 5.09 -7.45
CA ALA A 14 7.16 6.33 -7.65
C ALA A 14 6.90 7.34 -6.52
N ILE A 15 5.63 7.52 -6.12
CA ILE A 15 5.24 8.38 -4.99
C ILE A 15 5.88 7.86 -3.69
N GLY A 16 5.79 6.57 -3.40
CA GLY A 16 6.38 5.97 -2.21
C GLY A 16 7.91 6.09 -2.17
N THR A 17 8.56 5.90 -3.32
CA THR A 17 10.01 6.08 -3.43
C THR A 17 10.42 7.54 -3.23
N LEU A 18 9.69 8.49 -3.83
CA LEU A 18 9.94 9.92 -3.62
C LEU A 18 9.76 10.30 -2.15
N ALA A 19 8.70 9.83 -1.52
CA ALA A 19 8.45 10.06 -0.11
C ALA A 19 9.58 9.48 0.78
N LEU A 20 10.08 8.30 0.44
CA LEU A 20 11.23 7.71 1.14
C LEU A 20 12.51 8.56 0.99
N VAL A 21 12.76 9.10 -0.20
CA VAL A 21 13.90 10.01 -0.44
C VAL A 21 13.76 11.28 0.39
N ILE A 22 12.54 11.87 0.45
CA ILE A 22 12.26 13.05 1.28
C ILE A 22 12.49 12.73 2.76
N PHE A 23 12.00 11.58 3.23
CA PHE A 23 12.23 11.12 4.60
C PHE A 23 13.72 11.05 4.95
N VAL A 24 14.52 10.39 4.10
CA VAL A 24 15.97 10.26 4.31
C VAL A 24 16.67 11.62 4.29
N ALA A 25 16.34 12.48 3.33
CA ALA A 25 16.90 13.81 3.21
C ALA A 25 16.57 14.69 4.44
N ALA A 26 15.30 14.68 4.89
CA ALA A 26 14.87 15.43 6.07
C ALA A 26 15.58 14.92 7.35
N THR A 27 15.72 13.61 7.50
CA THR A 27 16.42 13.01 8.65
C THR A 27 17.91 13.35 8.65
N LEU A 28 18.57 13.28 7.48
CA LEU A 28 19.98 13.68 7.36
C LEU A 28 20.18 15.16 7.66
N LEU A 29 19.28 16.02 7.15
CA LEU A 29 19.30 17.45 7.43
C LEU A 29 19.14 17.73 8.94
N GLN A 30 18.23 17.01 9.60
CA GLN A 30 18.01 17.12 11.05
C GLN A 30 19.28 16.75 11.86
N VAL A 31 19.94 15.65 11.46
CA VAL A 31 21.19 15.22 12.10
C VAL A 31 22.30 16.25 11.89
N LEU A 32 22.48 16.75 10.68
CA LEU A 32 23.47 17.80 10.36
C LEU A 32 23.20 19.09 11.13
N ALA A 33 21.95 19.55 11.17
CA ALA A 33 21.54 20.75 11.90
C ALA A 33 21.88 20.63 13.41
N ARG A 34 21.67 19.44 13.99
CA ARG A 34 22.03 19.17 15.39
C ARG A 34 23.53 19.28 15.62
N TYR A 35 24.38 18.79 14.72
CA TYR A 35 25.84 18.95 14.81
C TYR A 35 26.30 20.41 14.71
N LEU A 36 25.57 21.22 13.94
CA LEU A 36 25.82 22.64 13.77
C LEU A 36 25.20 23.53 14.86
N ASN A 37 24.53 22.94 15.86
CA ASN A 37 23.72 23.62 16.88
C ASN A 37 22.63 24.54 16.31
N ILE A 38 22.08 24.20 15.14
CA ILE A 38 20.96 24.91 14.50
C ILE A 38 19.67 24.15 14.83
N SER A 39 18.68 24.85 15.39
CA SER A 39 17.37 24.25 15.67
C SER A 39 16.48 24.28 14.42
N VAL A 40 16.20 23.10 13.84
CA VAL A 40 15.33 22.94 12.66
C VAL A 40 14.18 22.01 13.05
N LEU A 41 13.07 22.59 13.55
CA LEU A 41 11.95 21.81 14.10
C LEU A 41 11.07 21.17 13.03
N TRP A 42 10.94 21.80 11.85
CA TRP A 42 10.05 21.32 10.79
C TRP A 42 10.51 20.02 10.10
N THR A 43 11.79 19.70 10.18
CA THR A 43 12.35 18.49 9.53
C THR A 43 11.81 17.21 10.13
N GLU A 44 11.54 17.18 11.42
CA GLU A 44 10.96 16.02 12.10
C GLU A 44 9.54 15.73 11.59
N GLU A 45 8.72 16.77 11.48
CA GLU A 45 7.35 16.65 11.03
C GLU A 45 7.28 16.22 9.55
N VAL A 46 8.13 16.81 8.69
CA VAL A 46 8.28 16.40 7.29
C VAL A 46 8.75 14.95 7.17
N ALA A 47 9.74 14.54 7.96
CA ALA A 47 10.27 13.18 7.93
C ALA A 47 9.18 12.15 8.29
N VAL A 48 8.46 12.35 9.40
CA VAL A 48 7.39 11.44 9.83
C VAL A 48 6.30 11.33 8.78
N ASN A 49 5.83 12.46 8.26
CA ASN A 49 4.75 12.48 7.27
C ASN A 49 5.16 11.85 5.93
N ALA A 50 6.39 12.09 5.47
CA ALA A 50 6.94 11.44 4.29
C ALA A 50 7.09 9.91 4.50
N PHE A 51 7.50 9.48 5.68
CA PHE A 51 7.63 8.07 6.02
C PHE A 51 6.28 7.34 6.00
N ILE A 52 5.21 7.98 6.50
CA ILE A 52 3.85 7.45 6.42
C ILE A 52 3.45 7.20 4.95
N TRP A 53 3.68 8.16 4.06
CA TRP A 53 3.42 8.01 2.63
C TRP A 53 4.24 6.88 1.99
N ALA A 54 5.53 6.76 2.36
CA ALA A 54 6.41 5.71 1.85
C ALA A 54 5.93 4.31 2.25
N ILE A 55 5.58 4.11 3.53
CA ILE A 55 5.13 2.82 4.06
C ILE A 55 3.82 2.39 3.40
N PHE A 56 2.79 3.23 3.43
CA PHE A 56 1.47 2.84 2.92
C PHE A 56 1.46 2.66 1.40
N SER A 57 2.18 3.50 0.65
CA SER A 57 2.34 3.33 -0.79
C SER A 57 3.11 2.04 -1.12
N GLY A 58 4.19 1.77 -0.39
CA GLY A 58 4.98 0.55 -0.55
C GLY A 58 4.18 -0.71 -0.20
N ALA A 59 3.44 -0.69 0.92
CA ALA A 59 2.61 -1.81 1.35
C ALA A 59 1.56 -2.18 0.29
N ALA A 60 0.88 -1.20 -0.31
CA ALA A 60 -0.10 -1.45 -1.35
C ALA A 60 0.51 -2.11 -2.61
N VAL A 61 1.72 -1.69 -3.02
CA VAL A 61 2.43 -2.31 -4.13
C VAL A 61 2.85 -3.75 -3.79
N MET A 62 3.28 -4.01 -2.55
CA MET A 62 3.65 -5.35 -2.09
C MET A 62 2.46 -6.31 -2.08
N VAL A 63 1.25 -5.83 -1.77
CA VAL A 63 0.01 -6.62 -1.91
C VAL A 63 -0.15 -7.10 -3.36
N ARG A 64 0.06 -6.22 -4.35
CA ARG A 64 -0.01 -6.57 -5.77
C ARG A 64 1.01 -7.63 -6.18
N GLU A 65 2.25 -7.53 -5.67
CA GLU A 65 3.32 -8.46 -6.00
C GLU A 65 3.18 -9.83 -5.29
N LYS A 66 2.11 -10.02 -4.50
CA LYS A 66 1.85 -11.24 -3.70
C LYS A 66 3.00 -11.59 -2.75
N LYS A 67 3.82 -10.60 -2.37
CA LYS A 67 4.97 -10.80 -1.46
C LYS A 67 4.60 -10.63 0.01
N HIS A 68 3.37 -10.24 0.31
CA HIS A 68 2.99 -9.88 1.68
C HIS A 68 2.85 -11.06 2.63
N PHE A 69 2.20 -12.12 2.24
CA PHE A 69 2.02 -13.33 3.03
C PHE A 69 1.63 -14.44 2.08
N SER A 70 2.57 -15.03 1.42
CA SER A 70 2.23 -16.25 0.72
C SER A 70 2.57 -17.43 1.63
N PHE A 71 1.58 -18.20 2.02
CA PHE A 71 1.79 -19.55 2.49
C PHE A 71 2.38 -20.42 1.36
N ASN A 72 3.40 -19.84 0.66
CA ASN A 72 4.04 -20.48 -0.49
C ASN A 72 4.52 -21.87 -0.14
N ALA A 73 5.04 -22.06 1.08
CA ALA A 73 5.48 -23.37 1.55
C ALA A 73 4.32 -24.39 1.64
N LEU A 74 3.12 -23.95 2.03
CA LEU A 74 1.94 -24.80 2.10
C LEU A 74 1.26 -24.95 0.73
N ALA A 75 1.15 -23.86 -0.02
CA ALA A 75 0.59 -23.85 -1.36
C ALA A 75 1.43 -24.65 -2.36
N MET A 76 2.75 -24.78 -2.16
CA MET A 76 3.62 -25.65 -2.98
C MET A 76 3.39 -27.15 -2.74
N LYS A 77 2.87 -27.53 -1.57
CA LYS A 77 2.53 -28.93 -1.24
C LYS A 77 1.13 -29.33 -1.71
N LEU A 78 0.30 -28.37 -2.07
CA LEU A 78 -1.08 -28.59 -2.51
C LEU A 78 -1.18 -28.45 -4.03
N THR A 79 -2.02 -29.30 -4.65
CA THR A 79 -2.25 -29.30 -6.10
C THR A 79 -3.74 -29.16 -6.41
N GLY A 80 -4.08 -28.64 -7.60
CA GLY A 80 -5.44 -28.58 -8.11
C GLY A 80 -6.35 -27.63 -7.32
N ARG A 81 -7.58 -28.09 -7.05
CA ARG A 81 -8.66 -27.29 -6.43
C ARG A 81 -8.36 -26.87 -4.99
N THR A 82 -7.66 -27.70 -4.23
CA THR A 82 -7.31 -27.41 -2.83
C THR A 82 -6.36 -26.22 -2.72
N ARG A 83 -5.38 -26.13 -3.63
CA ARG A 83 -4.49 -24.97 -3.72
C ARG A 83 -5.27 -23.71 -4.07
N LEU A 84 -6.20 -23.78 -5.03
CA LEU A 84 -7.02 -22.63 -5.41
C LEU A 84 -7.88 -22.16 -4.25
N ALA A 85 -8.53 -23.08 -3.52
CA ALA A 85 -9.36 -22.75 -2.37
C ALA A 85 -8.55 -22.04 -1.26
N LEU A 86 -7.34 -22.51 -0.98
CA LEU A 86 -6.45 -21.87 0.01
C LEU A 86 -6.08 -20.44 -0.40
N VAL A 87 -5.64 -20.25 -1.65
CA VAL A 87 -5.25 -18.93 -2.18
C VAL A 87 -6.42 -17.96 -2.21
N LEU A 88 -7.61 -18.42 -2.60
CA LEU A 88 -8.81 -17.59 -2.60
C LEU A 88 -9.24 -17.24 -1.18
N PHE A 89 -9.15 -18.15 -0.24
CA PHE A 89 -9.44 -17.89 1.17
C PHE A 89 -8.51 -16.82 1.73
N GLU A 90 -7.20 -16.95 1.55
CA GLU A 90 -6.20 -15.98 1.97
C GLU A 90 -6.49 -14.59 1.38
N GLN A 91 -6.69 -14.52 0.06
CA GLN A 91 -6.98 -13.25 -0.63
C GLN A 91 -8.32 -12.65 -0.20
N SER A 92 -9.33 -13.47 0.14
CA SER A 92 -10.62 -12.99 0.63
C SER A 92 -10.50 -12.36 2.02
N VAL A 93 -9.76 -12.97 2.93
CA VAL A 93 -9.49 -12.42 4.26
C VAL A 93 -8.78 -11.06 4.15
N MET A 94 -7.73 -10.99 3.31
CA MET A 94 -7.02 -9.74 3.07
C MET A 94 -7.92 -8.68 2.42
N LEU A 95 -8.79 -9.07 1.49
CA LEU A 95 -9.72 -8.16 0.83
C LEU A 95 -10.70 -7.54 1.83
N VAL A 96 -11.31 -8.37 2.68
CA VAL A 96 -12.22 -7.90 3.74
C VAL A 96 -11.49 -6.92 4.66
N PHE A 97 -10.29 -7.24 5.10
CA PHE A 97 -9.47 -6.35 5.92
C PHE A 97 -9.19 -5.01 5.21
N CYS A 98 -8.72 -5.04 3.95
CA CYS A 98 -8.42 -3.82 3.19
C CYS A 98 -9.68 -2.95 2.97
N VAL A 99 -10.83 -3.57 2.68
CA VAL A 99 -12.10 -2.82 2.49
C VAL A 99 -12.55 -2.16 3.80
N LEU A 100 -12.48 -2.87 4.92
CA LEU A 100 -12.82 -2.30 6.23
C LEU A 100 -11.86 -1.15 6.59
N CYS A 101 -10.55 -1.34 6.39
CA CYS A 101 -9.57 -0.29 6.63
C CYS A 101 -9.78 0.91 5.69
N ALA A 102 -10.14 0.69 4.42
CA ALA A 102 -10.46 1.77 3.49
C ALA A 102 -11.67 2.59 3.99
N PHE A 103 -12.71 1.93 4.48
CA PHE A 103 -13.90 2.60 4.99
C PHE A 103 -13.58 3.45 6.23
N TYR A 104 -12.95 2.87 7.24
CA TYR A 104 -12.60 3.61 8.45
C TYR A 104 -11.52 4.69 8.23
N SER A 105 -10.63 4.50 7.27
CA SER A 105 -9.60 5.50 6.95
C SER A 105 -10.17 6.79 6.35
N VAL A 106 -11.35 6.74 5.70
CA VAL A 106 -12.04 7.94 5.23
C VAL A 106 -12.49 8.79 6.42
N GLU A 107 -13.06 8.17 7.45
CA GLU A 107 -13.49 8.86 8.68
C GLU A 107 -12.30 9.52 9.40
N ILE A 108 -11.17 8.80 9.51
CA ILE A 108 -9.93 9.34 10.08
C ILE A 108 -9.45 10.56 9.25
N THR A 109 -9.45 10.44 7.94
CA THR A 109 -9.00 11.51 7.05
C THR A 109 -9.88 12.75 7.19
N ASP A 110 -11.20 12.58 7.29
CA ASP A 110 -12.16 13.69 7.48
C ASP A 110 -11.96 14.36 8.84
N THR A 111 -11.80 13.57 9.90
CA THR A 111 -11.55 14.08 11.27
C THR A 111 -10.32 14.98 11.33
N PHE A 112 -9.24 14.60 10.65
CA PHE A 112 -7.98 15.34 10.65
C PHE A 112 -7.83 16.32 9.48
N TRP A 113 -8.86 16.47 8.64
CA TRP A 113 -8.78 17.29 7.42
C TRP A 113 -8.37 18.72 7.68
N HIS A 114 -8.98 19.34 8.69
CA HIS A 114 -8.74 20.74 9.04
C HIS A 114 -7.62 20.95 10.08
N SER A 115 -7.04 19.86 10.59
CA SER A 115 -5.90 19.95 11.49
C SER A 115 -4.68 20.47 10.73
N LYS A 116 -3.90 21.34 11.37
CA LYS A 116 -2.70 21.93 10.76
C LYS A 116 -1.45 21.29 11.35
N TRP A 117 -0.39 21.28 10.56
CA TRP A 117 0.92 20.90 11.08
C TRP A 117 1.37 21.86 12.19
N VAL A 118 2.09 21.34 13.15
CA VAL A 118 2.53 22.13 14.33
C VAL A 118 3.61 23.13 13.93
N THR A 119 4.60 22.68 13.12
CA THR A 119 5.73 23.52 12.70
C THR A 119 5.50 24.27 11.41
N LEU A 120 4.57 23.79 10.57
CA LEU A 120 4.21 24.37 9.27
C LEU A 120 2.67 24.55 9.18
N PRO A 121 2.08 25.57 9.85
CA PRO A 121 0.62 25.76 9.91
C PRO A 121 -0.06 26.04 8.55
N SER A 122 0.73 26.26 7.49
CA SER A 122 0.24 26.40 6.11
C SER A 122 -0.16 25.06 5.49
N LEU A 123 0.30 23.93 6.04
CA LEU A 123 -0.02 22.59 5.56
C LEU A 123 -1.10 21.94 6.45
N GLN A 124 -2.03 21.28 5.79
CA GLN A 124 -3.10 20.53 6.48
C GLN A 124 -2.71 19.08 6.68
N GLN A 125 -3.02 18.55 7.85
CA GLN A 125 -2.75 17.17 8.21
C GLN A 125 -3.57 16.19 7.35
N GLY A 126 -4.73 16.61 6.85
CA GLY A 126 -5.57 15.82 5.97
C GLY A 126 -4.84 15.27 4.72
N TYR A 127 -3.91 16.04 4.15
CA TYR A 127 -3.10 15.55 3.01
C TYR A 127 -2.23 14.34 3.35
N VAL A 128 -1.77 14.25 4.59
CA VAL A 128 -0.99 13.10 5.05
C VAL A 128 -1.89 11.88 5.19
N TRP A 129 -3.05 12.05 5.82
CA TRP A 129 -3.99 10.95 6.06
C TRP A 129 -4.67 10.41 4.81
N LEU A 130 -4.70 11.18 3.71
CA LEU A 130 -5.21 10.72 2.40
C LEU A 130 -4.50 9.46 1.89
N VAL A 131 -3.26 9.21 2.29
CA VAL A 131 -2.54 8.01 1.88
C VAL A 131 -3.24 6.73 2.34
N LEU A 132 -3.92 6.75 3.50
CA LEU A 132 -4.62 5.59 4.06
C LEU A 132 -5.75 5.11 3.14
N PRO A 133 -6.81 5.90 2.86
CA PRO A 133 -7.90 5.44 2.01
C PRO A 133 -7.41 5.12 0.59
N VAL A 134 -6.46 5.89 0.05
CA VAL A 134 -5.88 5.61 -1.28
C VAL A 134 -5.15 4.27 -1.30
N SER A 135 -4.30 3.99 -0.31
CA SER A 135 -3.52 2.75 -0.26
C SER A 135 -4.39 1.52 -0.01
N PHE A 136 -5.37 1.59 0.88
CA PHE A 136 -6.28 0.46 1.12
C PHE A 136 -7.25 0.22 -0.03
N ALA A 137 -7.76 1.28 -0.68
CA ALA A 137 -8.61 1.14 -1.86
C ALA A 137 -7.84 0.51 -3.04
N THR A 138 -6.62 0.98 -3.30
CA THR A 138 -5.77 0.40 -4.35
C THR A 138 -5.37 -1.04 -4.03
N SER A 139 -5.07 -1.37 -2.77
CA SER A 139 -4.80 -2.75 -2.33
C SER A 139 -5.99 -3.66 -2.58
N SER A 140 -7.21 -3.19 -2.30
CA SER A 140 -8.45 -3.94 -2.57
C SER A 140 -8.60 -4.23 -4.08
N LEU A 141 -8.31 -3.25 -4.94
CA LEU A 141 -8.32 -3.44 -6.40
C LEU A 141 -7.27 -4.45 -6.86
N TYR A 142 -6.06 -4.43 -6.28
CA TYR A 142 -5.00 -5.38 -6.62
C TYR A 142 -5.34 -6.81 -6.20
N LEU A 143 -5.96 -6.97 -5.03
CA LEU A 143 -6.44 -8.28 -4.56
C LEU A 143 -7.54 -8.84 -5.48
N LEU A 144 -8.52 -8.02 -5.86
CA LEU A 144 -9.56 -8.43 -6.81
C LEU A 144 -8.98 -8.86 -8.16
N GLU A 145 -8.03 -8.09 -8.71
CA GLU A 145 -7.33 -8.48 -9.94
C GLU A 145 -6.62 -9.83 -9.76
N GLY A 146 -5.94 -10.02 -8.64
CA GLY A 146 -5.24 -11.26 -8.30
C GLY A 146 -6.16 -12.47 -8.24
N MET A 147 -7.31 -12.34 -7.55
CA MET A 147 -8.33 -13.39 -7.46
C MET A 147 -8.89 -13.77 -8.83
N LEU A 148 -9.23 -12.79 -9.65
CA LEU A 148 -9.74 -13.02 -11.01
C LEU A 148 -8.72 -13.74 -11.89
N LYS A 149 -7.43 -13.43 -11.75
CA LYS A 149 -6.36 -14.12 -12.49
C LYS A 149 -6.23 -15.59 -12.08
N GLU A 150 -6.24 -15.89 -10.78
CA GLU A 150 -6.15 -17.27 -10.28
C GLU A 150 -7.34 -18.13 -10.75
N ILE A 151 -8.55 -17.59 -10.68
CA ILE A 151 -9.76 -18.27 -11.15
C ILE A 151 -9.65 -18.57 -12.66
N ARG A 152 -9.23 -17.59 -13.47
CA ARG A 152 -9.08 -17.77 -14.92
C ARG A 152 -8.04 -18.84 -15.29
N VAL A 153 -6.94 -18.89 -14.55
CA VAL A 153 -5.88 -19.91 -14.77
C VAL A 153 -6.39 -21.29 -14.43
N CYS A 154 -7.16 -21.46 -13.35
CA CYS A 154 -7.75 -22.73 -12.97
C CYS A 154 -8.76 -23.23 -14.01
N VAL A 155 -9.68 -22.36 -14.44
CA VAL A 155 -10.70 -22.68 -15.47
C VAL A 155 -10.05 -23.06 -16.80
N LYS A 156 -8.94 -22.42 -17.20
CA LYS A 156 -8.20 -22.78 -18.42
C LYS A 156 -7.52 -24.14 -18.34
N ARG A 157 -7.06 -24.55 -17.15
CA ARG A 157 -6.42 -25.86 -16.95
C ARG A 157 -7.42 -27.02 -16.93
N GLU A 158 -8.70 -26.75 -16.60
CA GLU A 158 -9.77 -27.78 -16.61
C GLU A 158 -10.44 -27.97 -17.97
N LYS A 159 -10.18 -27.11 -18.97
CA LYS A 159 -10.69 -27.35 -20.34
C LYS A 159 -9.78 -28.35 -21.06
N PRO A 160 -10.30 -29.55 -21.41
CA PRO A 160 -9.52 -30.52 -22.17
C PRO A 160 -9.17 -29.96 -23.56
N ALA A 161 -8.03 -30.42 -24.11
CA ALA A 161 -7.45 -29.94 -25.37
C ALA A 161 -8.23 -30.35 -26.64
N TRP A 162 -9.47 -30.76 -26.51
CA TRP A 162 -10.32 -31.26 -27.62
C TRP A 162 -11.69 -30.62 -27.73
N SER A 163 -11.77 -29.33 -27.60
CA SER A 163 -12.97 -28.62 -28.02
C SER A 163 -12.61 -27.55 -29.04
#